data_31c1cc08d6b5a33bbb9a128db39eb207
#
_entry.id   31c1cc08d6b5a33bbb9a128db39eb207
#
_cell.length_a   1.000
_cell.length_b   1.000
_cell.length_c   1.000
_cell.angle_alpha   90.00
_cell.angle_beta   90.00
_cell.angle_gamma   90.00
#
_symmetry.space_group_name_H-M   'P 1'
#
loop_
_entity.id
_entity.type
_entity.pdbx_description
1 polymer ?
#
loop_
_entity_poly.entity_id
_entity_poly.type
_entity_poly.pdbx_seq_one_letter_code
_entity_poly.pdbx_strand_id
1 'polypeptide(L)'
;VLSAKAAYTAGCGLVRVFTPEENRIPLQTSIPEAVLTTYHPEKLDASKLSEAMKWADVIVCGPGIGTGNAAHQIVKTVLQKASVPVVLDADALNIIAEDTSVLLLAHTELVITPHLGEMSRLTGDSIAFIQTRLIDIADKFAGKFHVTCVLKDEHTVVATPHGRTYLNLSGNHGMATAGSGDVLTGIIGSLLAQRADTETAAALGVYPVSYTHLRAHETRHDL
;
A
#
# COMPACT_ATOMS: atom_id res chain seq x y z
N VAL A 1 -2.49 11.91 2.93
CA VAL A 1 -1.42 12.78 3.47
C VAL A 1 -0.20 11.95 3.83
N LEU A 2 -0.33 10.96 4.74
CA LEU A 2 0.82 10.20 5.28
C LEU A 2 1.63 9.49 4.19
N SER A 3 0.98 8.75 3.30
CA SER A 3 1.66 8.03 2.20
C SER A 3 2.44 8.98 1.28
N ALA A 4 1.87 10.15 0.95
CA ALA A 4 2.53 11.13 0.10
C ALA A 4 3.74 11.78 0.79
N LYS A 5 3.63 12.13 2.08
CA LYS A 5 4.77 12.62 2.87
C LYS A 5 5.87 11.58 2.98
N ALA A 6 5.50 10.33 3.27
CA ALA A 6 6.45 9.23 3.35
C ALA A 6 7.18 9.00 2.03
N ALA A 7 6.48 9.09 0.89
CA ALA A 7 7.10 8.97 -0.42
C ALA A 7 8.15 10.07 -0.66
N TYR A 8 7.86 11.34 -0.35
CA TYR A 8 8.84 12.42 -0.44
C TYR A 8 10.03 12.19 0.51
N THR A 9 9.76 11.83 1.76
CA THR A 9 10.82 11.58 2.75
C THR A 9 11.74 10.43 2.35
N ALA A 10 11.20 9.43 1.65
CA ALA A 10 11.94 8.28 1.12
C ALA A 10 12.65 8.57 -0.22
N GLY A 11 12.60 9.81 -0.73
CA GLY A 11 13.38 10.26 -1.90
C GLY A 11 12.63 10.30 -3.23
N CYS A 12 11.30 10.19 -3.24
CA CYS A 12 10.50 10.39 -4.44
C CYS A 12 10.59 11.85 -4.91
N GLY A 13 10.87 12.07 -6.20
CA GLY A 13 11.05 13.42 -6.75
C GLY A 13 9.74 14.19 -6.88
N LEU A 14 8.69 13.56 -7.36
CA LEU A 14 7.36 14.16 -7.55
C LEU A 14 6.26 13.21 -7.07
N VAL A 15 5.26 13.76 -6.41
CA VAL A 15 4.06 13.01 -6.00
C VAL A 15 2.83 13.70 -6.56
N ARG A 16 1.98 12.94 -7.26
CA ARG A 16 0.65 13.37 -7.66
C ARG A 16 -0.39 12.65 -6.80
N VAL A 17 -1.31 13.41 -6.22
CA VAL A 17 -2.44 12.86 -5.45
C VAL A 17 -3.71 13.02 -6.26
N PHE A 18 -4.35 11.87 -6.58
CA PHE A 18 -5.67 11.82 -7.20
C PHE A 18 -6.72 11.60 -6.10
N THR A 19 -7.60 12.57 -5.85
CA THR A 19 -8.42 12.62 -4.64
C THR A 19 -9.74 13.35 -4.87
N PRO A 20 -10.80 13.12 -4.06
CA PRO A 20 -11.99 13.96 -4.07
C PRO A 20 -11.68 15.45 -3.88
N GLU A 21 -12.48 16.32 -4.52
CA GLU A 21 -12.29 17.78 -4.49
C GLU A 21 -12.29 18.36 -3.07
N GLU A 22 -13.07 17.78 -2.17
CA GLU A 22 -13.17 18.19 -0.75
C GLU A 22 -11.84 18.07 0.00
N ASN A 23 -10.94 17.20 -0.46
CA ASN A 23 -9.61 17.00 0.14
C ASN A 23 -8.56 17.99 -0.37
N ARG A 24 -8.89 18.87 -1.31
CA ARG A 24 -7.95 19.83 -1.89
C ARG A 24 -7.26 20.68 -0.83
N ILE A 25 -8.04 21.41 -0.02
CA ILE A 25 -7.49 22.34 0.98
C ILE A 25 -6.65 21.60 2.04
N PRO A 26 -7.13 20.53 2.69
CA PRO A 26 -6.32 19.76 3.64
C PRO A 26 -5.00 19.26 3.05
N LEU A 27 -5.01 18.81 1.79
CA LEU A 27 -3.81 18.30 1.14
C LEU A 27 -2.83 19.44 0.80
N GLN A 28 -3.30 20.52 0.18
CA GLN A 28 -2.45 21.66 -0.15
C GLN A 28 -1.82 22.31 1.09
N THR A 29 -2.54 22.32 2.22
CA THR A 29 -1.99 22.81 3.49
C THR A 29 -0.96 21.84 4.08
N SER A 30 -1.19 20.54 3.95
CA SER A 30 -0.32 19.52 4.58
C SER A 30 0.87 19.13 3.73
N ILE A 31 0.75 19.20 2.39
CA ILE A 31 1.78 18.78 1.42
C ILE A 31 1.70 19.74 0.24
N PRO A 32 2.18 20.99 0.39
CA PRO A 32 2.08 22.00 -0.65
C PRO A 32 2.86 21.65 -1.93
N GLU A 33 3.87 20.77 -1.83
CA GLU A 33 4.69 20.32 -2.96
C GLU A 33 3.97 19.30 -3.86
N ALA A 34 2.89 18.67 -3.37
CA ALA A 34 2.22 17.63 -4.13
C ALA A 34 1.38 18.21 -5.27
N VAL A 35 1.47 17.60 -6.44
CA VAL A 35 0.57 17.90 -7.57
C VAL A 35 -0.79 17.28 -7.28
N LEU A 36 -1.86 18.07 -7.31
CA LEU A 36 -3.20 17.57 -7.07
C LEU A 36 -4.00 17.44 -8.37
N THR A 37 -4.67 16.31 -8.52
CA THR A 37 -5.73 16.09 -9.50
C THR A 37 -6.99 15.68 -8.75
N THR A 38 -8.03 16.48 -8.82
CA THR A 38 -9.26 16.26 -8.05
C THR A 38 -10.41 15.80 -8.92
N TYR A 39 -11.33 15.04 -8.29
CA TYR A 39 -12.55 14.54 -8.92
C TYR A 39 -13.77 14.71 -7.98
N HIS A 40 -14.96 14.63 -8.56
CA HIS A 40 -16.19 14.55 -7.80
C HIS A 40 -16.59 13.07 -7.65
N PRO A 41 -16.82 12.56 -6.41
CA PRO A 41 -17.12 11.15 -6.19
C PRO A 41 -18.33 10.62 -6.96
N GLU A 42 -19.35 11.48 -7.14
CA GLU A 42 -20.56 11.14 -7.90
C GLU A 42 -20.34 11.11 -9.42
N LYS A 43 -19.26 11.76 -9.91
CA LYS A 43 -18.95 11.87 -11.34
C LYS A 43 -17.44 11.73 -11.54
N LEU A 44 -16.94 10.50 -11.38
CA LEU A 44 -15.54 10.21 -11.64
C LEU A 44 -15.22 10.42 -13.12
N ASP A 45 -14.26 11.32 -13.38
CA ASP A 45 -13.75 11.55 -14.73
C ASP A 45 -12.64 10.52 -15.05
N ALA A 46 -13.01 9.53 -15.83
CA ALA A 46 -12.09 8.46 -16.24
C ALA A 46 -10.90 8.99 -17.10
N SER A 47 -11.05 10.13 -17.76
CA SER A 47 -9.95 10.72 -18.54
C SER A 47 -8.87 11.29 -17.62
N LYS A 48 -9.27 11.98 -16.56
CA LYS A 48 -8.34 12.51 -15.54
C LYS A 48 -7.60 11.39 -14.80
N LEU A 49 -8.30 10.28 -14.47
CA LEU A 49 -7.65 9.12 -13.88
C LEU A 49 -6.63 8.51 -14.85
N SER A 50 -7.01 8.32 -16.10
CA SER A 50 -6.11 7.78 -17.13
C SER A 50 -4.89 8.68 -17.37
N GLU A 51 -5.07 10.01 -17.34
CA GLU A 51 -3.96 10.96 -17.45
C GLU A 51 -3.02 10.88 -16.24
N ALA A 52 -3.58 10.81 -15.03
CA ALA A 52 -2.80 10.65 -13.81
C ALA A 52 -2.00 9.35 -13.80
N MET A 53 -2.59 8.25 -14.27
CA MET A 53 -1.91 6.95 -14.38
C MET A 53 -0.77 6.97 -15.41
N LYS A 54 -0.97 7.61 -16.58
CA LYS A 54 0.07 7.74 -17.63
C LYS A 54 1.27 8.57 -17.17
N TRP A 55 1.05 9.50 -16.26
CA TRP A 55 2.10 10.35 -15.72
C TRP A 55 2.98 9.62 -14.70
N ALA A 56 2.46 8.59 -14.05
CA ALA A 56 3.11 7.91 -12.93
C ALA A 56 4.18 6.92 -13.38
N ASP A 57 5.29 6.86 -12.65
CA ASP A 57 6.25 5.74 -12.68
C ASP A 57 5.85 4.59 -11.74
N VAL A 58 5.04 4.90 -10.70
CA VAL A 58 4.48 3.96 -9.74
C VAL A 58 3.12 4.49 -9.28
N ILE A 59 2.17 3.58 -9.02
CA ILE A 59 0.86 3.92 -8.48
C ILE A 59 0.72 3.33 -7.07
N VAL A 60 0.33 4.17 -6.11
CA VAL A 60 -0.12 3.74 -4.78
C VAL A 60 -1.63 3.95 -4.73
N CYS A 61 -2.38 2.89 -4.46
CA CYS A 61 -3.84 2.93 -4.46
C CYS A 61 -4.41 2.29 -3.18
N GLY A 62 -5.35 2.98 -2.55
CA GLY A 62 -6.07 2.45 -1.40
C GLY A 62 -6.10 3.34 -0.17
N PRO A 63 -4.99 3.92 0.30
CA PRO A 63 -5.02 4.76 1.49
C PRO A 63 -6.04 5.89 1.40
N GLY A 64 -7.12 5.78 2.20
CA GLY A 64 -8.14 6.81 2.34
C GLY A 64 -9.02 7.05 1.11
N ILE A 65 -9.17 6.10 0.20
CA ILE A 65 -10.07 6.25 -0.97
C ILE A 65 -11.52 5.91 -0.66
N GLY A 66 -11.79 5.28 0.50
CA GLY A 66 -13.10 4.75 0.86
C GLY A 66 -13.50 3.50 0.05
N THR A 67 -14.75 3.06 0.22
CA THR A 67 -15.31 1.87 -0.44
C THR A 67 -16.56 2.18 -1.28
N GLY A 68 -16.75 3.45 -1.67
CA GLY A 68 -17.86 3.87 -2.51
C GLY A 68 -17.64 3.53 -4.00
N ASN A 69 -18.65 3.81 -4.83
CA ASN A 69 -18.63 3.49 -6.27
C ASN A 69 -17.40 4.05 -7.01
N ALA A 70 -16.99 5.28 -6.69
CA ALA A 70 -15.80 5.88 -7.30
C ALA A 70 -14.53 5.09 -6.96
N ALA A 71 -14.38 4.66 -5.70
CA ALA A 71 -13.24 3.85 -5.26
C ALA A 71 -13.19 2.50 -5.98
N HIS A 72 -14.32 1.80 -6.12
CA HIS A 72 -14.41 0.58 -6.90
C HIS A 72 -14.00 0.78 -8.36
N GLN A 73 -14.46 1.88 -8.98
CA GLN A 73 -14.07 2.22 -10.36
C GLN A 73 -12.57 2.52 -10.49
N ILE A 74 -11.99 3.24 -9.49
CA ILE A 74 -10.56 3.55 -9.45
C ILE A 74 -9.76 2.26 -9.33
N VAL A 75 -10.04 1.41 -8.33
CA VAL A 75 -9.31 0.14 -8.11
C VAL A 75 -9.38 -0.75 -9.35
N LYS A 76 -10.58 -0.95 -9.91
CA LYS A 76 -10.76 -1.73 -11.13
C LYS A 76 -9.97 -1.15 -12.31
N THR A 77 -10.01 0.16 -12.50
CA THR A 77 -9.28 0.83 -13.60
C THR A 77 -7.78 0.69 -13.42
N VAL A 78 -7.27 0.87 -12.20
CA VAL A 78 -5.86 0.70 -11.88
C VAL A 78 -5.41 -0.74 -12.20
N LEU A 79 -6.11 -1.75 -11.69
CA LEU A 79 -5.77 -3.14 -11.94
C LEU A 79 -5.78 -3.51 -13.43
N GLN A 80 -6.74 -2.99 -14.20
CA GLN A 80 -6.87 -3.32 -15.63
C GLN A 80 -5.95 -2.54 -16.56
N LYS A 81 -5.53 -1.33 -16.18
CA LYS A 81 -4.89 -0.39 -17.11
C LYS A 81 -3.54 0.13 -16.66
N ALA A 82 -3.08 -0.17 -15.45
CA ALA A 82 -1.76 0.22 -15.03
C ALA A 82 -0.69 -0.46 -15.89
N SER A 83 0.29 0.32 -16.32
CA SER A 83 1.48 -0.15 -17.05
C SER A 83 2.77 0.01 -16.24
N VAL A 84 2.63 0.40 -14.99
CA VAL A 84 3.71 0.63 -14.01
C VAL A 84 3.39 -0.13 -12.74
N PRO A 85 4.37 -0.42 -11.87
CA PRO A 85 4.14 -1.14 -10.63
C PRO A 85 3.06 -0.47 -9.76
N VAL A 86 2.24 -1.28 -9.08
CA VAL A 86 1.15 -0.80 -8.23
C VAL A 86 1.30 -1.32 -6.82
N VAL A 87 1.18 -0.44 -5.84
CA VAL A 87 1.07 -0.78 -4.41
C VAL A 87 -0.38 -0.62 -3.98
N LEU A 88 -0.97 -1.68 -3.41
CA LEU A 88 -2.37 -1.75 -2.97
C LEU A 88 -2.42 -1.91 -1.45
N ASP A 89 -3.17 -1.04 -0.77
CA ASP A 89 -3.30 -1.07 0.70
C ASP A 89 -4.71 -0.65 1.13
N ALA A 90 -5.04 -0.87 2.37
CA ALA A 90 -6.21 -0.33 3.04
C ALA A 90 -7.53 -0.56 2.26
N ASP A 91 -8.25 0.51 1.89
CA ASP A 91 -9.55 0.41 1.25
C ASP A 91 -9.49 -0.31 -0.12
N ALA A 92 -8.38 -0.23 -0.86
CA ALA A 92 -8.24 -1.01 -2.09
C ALA A 92 -8.26 -2.52 -1.81
N LEU A 93 -7.62 -2.97 -0.71
CA LEU A 93 -7.65 -4.39 -0.31
C LEU A 93 -9.03 -4.81 0.17
N ASN A 94 -9.79 -3.90 0.83
CA ASN A 94 -11.17 -4.17 1.22
C ASN A 94 -12.08 -4.37 0.00
N ILE A 95 -11.91 -3.56 -1.05
CA ILE A 95 -12.65 -3.69 -2.31
C ILE A 95 -12.24 -4.99 -3.03
N ILE A 96 -10.95 -5.30 -3.09
CA ILE A 96 -10.45 -6.52 -3.73
C ILE A 96 -10.93 -7.78 -3.00
N ALA A 97 -11.14 -7.71 -1.68
CA ALA A 97 -11.64 -8.84 -0.90
C ALA A 97 -13.07 -9.28 -1.29
N GLU A 98 -13.86 -8.44 -1.94
CA GLU A 98 -15.17 -8.80 -2.47
C GLU A 98 -15.06 -9.82 -3.63
N ASP A 99 -14.00 -9.70 -4.44
CA ASP A 99 -13.63 -10.65 -5.49
C ASP A 99 -12.13 -10.61 -5.73
N THR A 100 -11.39 -11.50 -5.09
CA THR A 100 -9.91 -11.54 -5.20
C THR A 100 -9.41 -11.89 -6.60
N SER A 101 -10.28 -12.46 -7.48
CA SER A 101 -9.89 -12.80 -8.85
C SER A 101 -9.53 -11.55 -9.69
N VAL A 102 -9.96 -10.37 -9.28
CA VAL A 102 -9.61 -9.11 -9.95
C VAL A 102 -8.10 -8.80 -9.93
N LEU A 103 -7.34 -9.38 -8.99
CA LEU A 103 -5.87 -9.29 -8.99
C LEU A 103 -5.24 -9.89 -10.24
N LEU A 104 -5.87 -10.93 -10.81
CA LEU A 104 -5.41 -11.60 -12.03
C LEU A 104 -5.63 -10.76 -13.31
N LEU A 105 -6.34 -9.62 -13.21
CA LEU A 105 -6.52 -8.69 -14.32
C LEU A 105 -5.32 -7.74 -14.49
N ALA A 106 -4.41 -7.70 -13.53
CA ALA A 106 -3.24 -6.83 -13.60
C ALA A 106 -2.23 -7.35 -14.62
N HIS A 107 -1.69 -6.42 -15.41
CA HIS A 107 -0.65 -6.69 -16.41
C HIS A 107 0.72 -6.17 -15.96
N THR A 108 0.86 -5.79 -14.70
CA THR A 108 2.06 -5.21 -14.09
C THR A 108 2.31 -5.82 -12.73
N GLU A 109 3.48 -5.55 -12.16
CA GLU A 109 3.84 -6.00 -10.83
C GLU A 109 2.97 -5.36 -9.75
N LEU A 110 2.47 -6.18 -8.84
CA LEU A 110 1.66 -5.74 -7.70
C LEU A 110 2.40 -5.99 -6.39
N VAL A 111 2.35 -5.01 -5.51
CA VAL A 111 2.67 -5.15 -4.09
C VAL A 111 1.39 -4.92 -3.30
N ILE A 112 1.04 -5.84 -2.42
CA ILE A 112 -0.07 -5.68 -1.49
C ILE A 112 0.45 -5.63 -0.06
N THR A 113 -0.15 -4.80 0.79
CA THR A 113 0.33 -4.59 2.17
C THR A 113 -0.75 -4.87 3.23
N PRO A 114 -1.38 -6.06 3.25
CA PRO A 114 -2.47 -6.34 4.17
C PRO A 114 -2.00 -6.45 5.63
N HIS A 115 -2.77 -5.90 6.56
CA HIS A 115 -2.73 -6.34 7.96
C HIS A 115 -3.59 -7.60 8.14
N LEU A 116 -3.54 -8.24 9.31
CA LEU A 116 -4.26 -9.50 9.56
C LEU A 116 -5.75 -9.45 9.25
N GLY A 117 -6.43 -8.34 9.57
CA GLY A 117 -7.86 -8.18 9.28
C GLY A 117 -8.17 -8.06 7.79
N GLU A 118 -7.30 -7.40 7.01
CA GLU A 118 -7.40 -7.32 5.55
C GLU A 118 -7.11 -8.69 4.94
N MET A 119 -6.07 -9.38 5.42
CA MET A 119 -5.73 -10.72 4.96
C MET A 119 -6.85 -11.73 5.25
N SER A 120 -7.49 -11.62 6.41
CA SER A 120 -8.66 -12.43 6.77
C SER A 120 -9.81 -12.23 5.75
N ARG A 121 -10.08 -11.01 5.34
CA ARG A 121 -11.09 -10.73 4.30
C ARG A 121 -10.68 -11.25 2.92
N LEU A 122 -9.41 -11.14 2.56
CA LEU A 122 -8.87 -11.61 1.28
C LEU A 122 -8.87 -13.13 1.14
N THR A 123 -8.60 -13.86 2.23
CA THR A 123 -8.51 -15.33 2.21
C THR A 123 -9.79 -16.04 2.64
N GLY A 124 -10.62 -15.37 3.45
CA GLY A 124 -11.74 -15.99 4.15
C GLY A 124 -11.36 -16.75 5.43
N ASP A 125 -10.07 -16.78 5.76
CA ASP A 125 -9.55 -17.44 6.97
C ASP A 125 -9.73 -16.56 8.22
N SER A 126 -9.84 -17.17 9.40
CA SER A 126 -9.87 -16.40 10.64
C SER A 126 -8.51 -15.78 10.97
N ILE A 127 -8.50 -14.63 11.65
CA ILE A 127 -7.27 -13.97 12.09
C ILE A 127 -6.39 -14.92 12.91
N ALA A 128 -6.99 -15.67 13.85
CA ALA A 128 -6.26 -16.62 14.68
C ALA A 128 -5.58 -17.73 13.85
N PHE A 129 -6.22 -18.21 12.79
CA PHE A 129 -5.62 -19.18 11.88
C PHE A 129 -4.45 -18.58 11.10
N ILE A 130 -4.60 -17.35 10.60
CA ILE A 130 -3.54 -16.63 9.86
C ILE A 130 -2.32 -16.41 10.78
N GLN A 131 -2.53 -15.96 12.03
CA GLN A 131 -1.44 -15.70 12.99
C GLN A 131 -0.57 -16.93 13.25
N THR A 132 -1.15 -18.13 13.25
CA THR A 132 -0.37 -19.37 13.44
C THR A 132 0.38 -19.83 12.19
N ARG A 133 0.13 -19.20 11.03
CA ARG A 133 0.63 -19.64 9.72
C ARG A 133 1.00 -18.47 8.79
N LEU A 134 1.51 -17.39 9.35
CA LEU A 134 1.79 -16.14 8.62
C LEU A 134 2.57 -16.38 7.31
N ILE A 135 3.66 -17.14 7.39
CA ILE A 135 4.53 -17.43 6.24
C ILE A 135 3.77 -18.23 5.18
N ASP A 136 3.12 -19.32 5.58
CA ASP A 136 2.40 -20.20 4.64
C ASP A 136 1.27 -19.47 3.93
N ILE A 137 0.54 -18.61 4.65
CA ILE A 137 -0.59 -17.84 4.08
C ILE A 137 -0.09 -16.78 3.12
N ALA A 138 0.95 -16.01 3.52
CA ALA A 138 1.53 -14.99 2.66
C ALA A 138 2.11 -15.60 1.37
N ASP A 139 2.86 -16.69 1.48
CA ASP A 139 3.48 -17.38 0.35
C ASP A 139 2.44 -17.95 -0.63
N LYS A 140 1.44 -18.65 -0.11
CA LYS A 140 0.34 -19.18 -0.93
C LYS A 140 -0.44 -18.08 -1.65
N PHE A 141 -0.72 -16.97 -0.96
CA PHE A 141 -1.43 -15.84 -1.56
C PHE A 141 -0.58 -15.18 -2.64
N ALA A 142 0.70 -14.92 -2.35
CA ALA A 142 1.65 -14.34 -3.30
C ALA A 142 1.78 -15.19 -4.57
N GLY A 143 1.95 -16.50 -4.44
CA GLY A 143 2.06 -17.43 -5.56
C GLY A 143 0.76 -17.55 -6.36
N LYS A 144 -0.40 -17.61 -5.67
CA LYS A 144 -1.71 -17.74 -6.32
C LYS A 144 -2.08 -16.55 -7.20
N PHE A 145 -1.79 -15.33 -6.73
CA PHE A 145 -2.20 -14.09 -7.40
C PHE A 145 -1.04 -13.36 -8.09
N HIS A 146 0.16 -13.93 -8.09
CA HIS A 146 1.37 -13.33 -8.66
C HIS A 146 1.68 -11.94 -8.11
N VAL A 147 1.56 -11.76 -6.80
CA VAL A 147 1.80 -10.48 -6.11
C VAL A 147 2.92 -10.59 -5.09
N THR A 148 3.63 -9.50 -4.82
CA THR A 148 4.46 -9.39 -3.61
C THR A 148 3.54 -9.04 -2.44
N CYS A 149 3.46 -9.92 -1.45
CA CYS A 149 2.57 -9.80 -0.29
C CYS A 149 3.37 -9.38 0.94
N VAL A 150 3.08 -8.20 1.48
CA VAL A 150 3.64 -7.69 2.74
C VAL A 150 2.58 -7.86 3.84
N LEU A 151 2.55 -9.02 4.48
CA LEU A 151 1.59 -9.33 5.54
C LEU A 151 2.06 -8.72 6.86
N LYS A 152 1.34 -7.66 7.27
CA LYS A 152 1.67 -6.85 8.47
C LYS A 152 1.15 -7.54 9.74
N ASP A 153 2.05 -7.83 10.67
CA ASP A 153 1.80 -8.23 12.05
C ASP A 153 2.98 -7.76 12.91
N GLU A 154 3.09 -8.19 14.16
CA GLU A 154 4.26 -7.97 15.02
C GLU A 154 5.57 -8.33 14.29
N HIS A 155 5.55 -9.43 13.54
CA HIS A 155 6.59 -9.82 12.61
C HIS A 155 6.05 -9.78 11.17
N THR A 156 6.45 -8.77 10.41
CA THR A 156 5.97 -8.61 9.04
C THR A 156 6.61 -9.65 8.12
N VAL A 157 5.79 -10.34 7.35
CA VAL A 157 6.21 -11.31 6.33
C VAL A 157 6.13 -10.65 4.96
N VAL A 158 7.21 -10.72 4.18
CA VAL A 158 7.25 -10.34 2.77
C VAL A 158 7.41 -11.61 1.94
N ALA A 159 6.35 -12.01 1.24
CA ALA A 159 6.34 -13.18 0.35
C ALA A 159 6.27 -12.72 -1.11
N THR A 160 7.07 -13.34 -1.97
CA THR A 160 7.15 -13.01 -3.39
C THR A 160 6.43 -14.05 -4.25
N PRO A 161 6.00 -13.72 -5.47
CA PRO A 161 5.36 -14.67 -6.37
C PRO A 161 6.25 -15.84 -6.80
N HIS A 162 7.56 -15.73 -6.54
CA HIS A 162 8.57 -16.74 -6.90
C HIS A 162 9.01 -17.65 -5.74
N GLY A 163 8.28 -17.62 -4.60
CA GLY A 163 8.50 -18.46 -3.44
C GLY A 163 9.65 -18.02 -2.54
N ARG A 164 10.13 -16.77 -2.65
CA ARG A 164 11.05 -16.19 -1.66
C ARG A 164 10.23 -15.51 -0.58
N THR A 165 10.58 -15.75 0.67
CA THR A 165 9.89 -15.18 1.83
C THR A 165 10.89 -14.60 2.81
N TYR A 166 10.66 -13.35 3.22
CA TYR A 166 11.44 -12.62 4.21
C TYR A 166 10.62 -12.42 5.46
N LEU A 167 11.20 -12.65 6.61
CA LEU A 167 10.61 -12.36 7.90
C LEU A 167 11.36 -11.18 8.53
N ASN A 168 10.65 -10.07 8.75
CA ASN A 168 11.21 -8.94 9.48
C ASN A 168 11.05 -9.16 10.98
N LEU A 169 12.16 -9.36 11.68
CA LEU A 169 12.24 -9.59 13.13
C LEU A 169 12.44 -8.29 13.93
N SER A 170 12.61 -7.14 13.28
CA SER A 170 12.83 -5.85 13.94
C SER A 170 11.53 -5.16 14.40
N GLY A 171 10.37 -5.80 14.20
CA GLY A 171 9.06 -5.30 14.63
C GLY A 171 8.87 -5.33 16.15
N ASN A 172 8.01 -4.43 16.65
CA ASN A 172 7.51 -4.47 18.01
C ASN A 172 6.05 -4.00 18.06
N HIS A 173 5.39 -4.17 19.20
CA HIS A 173 3.99 -3.74 19.42
C HIS A 173 3.75 -2.24 19.18
N GLY A 174 4.79 -1.38 19.21
CA GLY A 174 4.71 0.04 18.90
C GLY A 174 4.41 0.33 17.42
N MET A 175 4.58 -0.65 16.53
CA MET A 175 4.22 -0.53 15.11
C MET A 175 2.70 -0.46 14.86
N ALA A 176 1.87 -0.85 15.82
CA ALA A 176 0.41 -0.75 15.76
C ALA A 176 -0.10 0.69 15.90
N THR A 177 0.67 1.68 15.47
CA THR A 177 0.28 3.10 15.48
C THR A 177 -0.54 3.41 14.22
N ALA A 178 -1.64 4.14 14.41
CA ALA A 178 -2.46 4.59 13.28
C ALA A 178 -1.62 5.36 12.24
N GLY A 179 -1.74 4.98 10.98
CA GLY A 179 -1.01 5.59 9.87
C GLY A 179 0.34 4.96 9.54
N SER A 180 0.85 4.00 10.34
CA SER A 180 2.09 3.29 10.01
C SER A 180 2.00 2.53 8.70
N GLY A 181 0.85 1.94 8.38
CA GLY A 181 0.56 1.30 7.09
C GLY A 181 0.66 2.28 5.93
N ASP A 182 0.05 3.48 6.07
CA ASP A 182 0.13 4.53 5.06
C ASP A 182 1.58 4.97 4.79
N VAL A 183 2.39 5.09 5.86
CA VAL A 183 3.81 5.43 5.75
C VAL A 183 4.57 4.32 5.02
N LEU A 184 4.36 3.06 5.39
CA LEU A 184 4.96 1.91 4.71
C LEU A 184 4.66 1.90 3.21
N THR A 185 3.39 2.10 2.86
CA THR A 185 2.92 2.13 1.47
C THR A 185 3.59 3.24 0.66
N GLY A 186 3.77 4.43 1.28
CA GLY A 186 4.49 5.55 0.68
C GLY A 186 5.98 5.28 0.47
N ILE A 187 6.65 4.63 1.44
CA ILE A 187 8.06 4.23 1.34
C ILE A 187 8.25 3.20 0.23
N ILE A 188 7.43 2.15 0.19
CA ILE A 188 7.49 1.12 -0.88
C ILE A 188 7.29 1.78 -2.25
N GLY A 189 6.27 2.64 -2.40
CA GLY A 189 6.03 3.38 -3.63
C GLY A 189 7.23 4.24 -4.07
N SER A 190 7.89 4.90 -3.13
CA SER A 190 9.10 5.69 -3.41
C SER A 190 10.28 4.82 -3.87
N LEU A 191 10.51 3.68 -3.23
CA LEU A 191 11.60 2.76 -3.60
C LEU A 191 11.37 2.17 -5.00
N LEU A 192 10.14 1.81 -5.35
CA LEU A 192 9.75 1.38 -6.69
C LEU A 192 9.98 2.49 -7.73
N ALA A 193 9.65 3.74 -7.40
CA ALA A 193 9.90 4.89 -8.28
C ALA A 193 11.40 5.14 -8.51
N GLN A 194 12.24 4.76 -7.55
CA GLN A 194 13.69 4.75 -7.64
C GLN A 194 14.27 3.50 -8.34
N ARG A 195 13.40 2.71 -9.00
CA ARG A 195 13.77 1.52 -9.80
C ARG A 195 14.20 0.30 -8.99
N ALA A 196 13.90 0.24 -7.69
CA ALA A 196 13.98 -1.03 -6.97
C ALA A 196 12.93 -2.00 -7.53
N ASP A 197 13.24 -3.29 -7.58
CA ASP A 197 12.23 -4.31 -7.85
C ASP A 197 11.25 -4.46 -6.67
N THR A 198 10.11 -5.12 -6.90
CA THR A 198 9.04 -5.23 -5.89
C THR A 198 9.46 -5.96 -4.62
N GLU A 199 10.35 -6.96 -4.74
CA GLU A 199 10.90 -7.72 -3.63
C GLU A 199 11.79 -6.83 -2.76
N THR A 200 12.75 -6.15 -3.38
CA THR A 200 13.67 -5.23 -2.70
C THR A 200 12.92 -4.05 -2.07
N ALA A 201 11.98 -3.44 -2.80
CA ALA A 201 11.19 -2.32 -2.30
C ALA A 201 10.33 -2.71 -1.09
N ALA A 202 9.70 -3.90 -1.13
CA ALA A 202 8.91 -4.42 -0.03
C ALA A 202 9.79 -4.73 1.21
N ALA A 203 10.89 -5.46 1.03
CA ALA A 203 11.78 -5.85 2.12
C ALA A 203 12.44 -4.62 2.78
N LEU A 204 12.97 -3.69 1.98
CA LEU A 204 13.58 -2.46 2.51
C LEU A 204 12.55 -1.50 3.11
N GLY A 205 11.33 -1.42 2.56
CA GLY A 205 10.27 -0.56 3.06
C GLY A 205 9.79 -0.95 4.46
N VAL A 206 9.78 -2.23 4.79
CA VAL A 206 9.38 -2.73 6.11
C VAL A 206 10.39 -2.35 7.20
N TYR A 207 11.68 -2.34 6.89
CA TYR A 207 12.75 -2.12 7.88
C TYR A 207 12.69 -0.74 8.56
N PRO A 208 12.61 0.42 7.87
CA PRO A 208 12.58 1.74 8.52
C PRO A 208 11.33 1.94 9.39
N VAL A 209 10.18 1.42 8.95
CA VAL A 209 8.93 1.54 9.71
C VAL A 209 9.04 0.82 11.05
N SER A 210 9.68 -0.35 11.07
CA SER A 210 9.94 -1.11 12.29
C SER A 210 10.91 -0.38 13.24
N TYR A 211 11.93 0.29 12.70
CA TYR A 211 13.02 0.88 13.47
C TYR A 211 12.69 2.26 14.05
N THR A 212 11.93 3.09 13.34
CA THR A 212 11.59 4.44 13.79
C THR A 212 10.68 4.45 15.03
N HIS A 213 9.84 3.45 15.19
CA HIS A 213 9.00 3.30 16.38
C HIS A 213 9.75 2.77 17.62
N LEU A 214 10.85 2.05 17.45
CA LEU A 214 11.73 1.64 18.55
C LEU A 214 12.33 2.87 19.26
N ARG A 215 12.89 3.83 18.52
CA ARG A 215 13.48 5.05 19.10
C ARG A 215 12.48 5.99 19.76
N ALA A 216 11.25 6.05 19.29
CA ALA A 216 10.21 6.88 19.89
C ALA A 216 9.79 6.38 21.30
N HIS A 217 10.00 5.11 21.61
CA HIS A 217 9.76 4.53 22.93
C HIS A 217 10.97 4.68 23.86
N GLU A 218 12.19 4.56 23.36
CA GLU A 218 13.41 4.72 24.18
C GLU A 218 13.54 6.16 24.71
N THR A 219 13.21 7.18 23.91
CA THR A 219 13.26 8.59 24.32
C THR A 219 12.17 9.01 25.32
N ARG A 220 11.15 8.19 25.59
CA ARG A 220 10.12 8.47 26.61
C ARG A 220 10.46 7.94 28.01
N HIS A 221 11.47 7.09 28.13
CA HIS A 221 11.93 6.56 29.42
C HIS A 221 13.08 7.37 30.04
N ASP A 222 13.68 8.31 29.28
CA ASP A 222 14.83 9.13 29.72
C ASP A 222 14.46 10.60 30.03
N LEU A 223 13.17 10.91 30.20
CA LEU A 223 12.62 12.19 30.68
C LEU A 223 11.70 11.95 31.90
#